data_60439f165576d53590fe255a51b9265c
#
_entry.id   60439f165576d53590fe255a51b9265c
#
_cell.length_a   1.000
_cell.length_b   1.000
_cell.length_c   1.000
_cell.angle_alpha   90.00
_cell.angle_beta   90.00
_cell.angle_gamma   90.00
#
_symmetry.space_group_name_H-M   'P 1'
#
loop_
_entity.id
_entity.type
_entity.pdbx_description
1 polymer ?
#
loop_
_entity_poly.entity_id
_entity_poly.type
_entity_poly.pdbx_seq_one_letter_code
_entity_poly.pdbx_strand_id
1 'polypeptide(L)'
;ISLRAVFDKFKPNFCFNLHGQKTIYAAGIKGKPATLSFLSPAADRERSLTPTRLKAMQIILSINRILATKIPNQIARYDDCFNINCVGDLFTSLGTPTILLEAGHSPDDYNRDTTVKLIREAIMTGLKSIYNKDYLKFTADQYELIPENSKDYVDIIIQGVTIEDNGQVLENQSLAIQYD
;
A
#
# COMPACT_ATOMS: atom_id res chain seq x y z
N ILE A 1 -10.24 -22.51 12.45
CA ILE A 1 -9.95 -21.47 13.46
C ILE A 1 -10.05 -20.13 12.74
N SER A 2 -10.90 -19.20 13.24
CA SER A 2 -10.99 -17.87 12.65
C SER A 2 -9.75 -17.02 13.00
N LEU A 3 -9.38 -16.06 12.15
CA LEU A 3 -8.28 -15.15 12.42
C LEU A 3 -8.52 -14.33 13.71
N ARG A 4 -9.79 -13.98 13.99
CA ARG A 4 -10.15 -13.32 15.24
C ARG A 4 -9.83 -14.17 16.46
N ALA A 5 -10.09 -15.47 16.44
CA ALA A 5 -9.74 -16.36 17.55
C ALA A 5 -8.23 -16.46 17.78
N VAL A 6 -7.42 -16.39 16.72
CA VAL A 6 -5.96 -16.32 16.80
C VAL A 6 -5.55 -15.00 17.46
N PHE A 7 -6.11 -13.87 17.02
CA PHE A 7 -5.84 -12.56 17.57
C PHE A 7 -6.16 -12.51 19.09
N ASP A 8 -7.34 -12.97 19.48
CA ASP A 8 -7.79 -12.96 20.87
C ASP A 8 -6.91 -13.83 21.79
N LYS A 9 -6.37 -14.92 21.23
CA LYS A 9 -5.44 -15.81 21.94
C LYS A 9 -4.05 -15.21 22.11
N PHE A 10 -3.47 -14.64 21.04
CA PHE A 10 -2.08 -14.16 21.07
C PHE A 10 -1.94 -12.71 21.56
N LYS A 11 -2.99 -11.88 21.39
CA LYS A 11 -3.01 -10.45 21.74
C LYS A 11 -1.72 -9.76 21.27
N PRO A 12 -1.47 -9.71 19.96
CA PRO A 12 -0.22 -9.22 19.41
C PRO A 12 -0.01 -7.72 19.70
N ASN A 13 1.23 -7.33 19.97
CA ASN A 13 1.58 -5.93 20.17
C ASN A 13 1.68 -5.15 18.84
N PHE A 14 1.96 -5.85 17.73
CA PHE A 14 2.05 -5.34 16.36
C PHE A 14 1.61 -6.41 15.39
N CYS A 15 1.04 -5.99 14.26
CA CYS A 15 0.69 -6.86 13.16
C CYS A 15 1.29 -6.36 11.85
N PHE A 16 1.74 -7.29 10.99
CA PHE A 16 1.99 -7.04 9.58
C PHE A 16 0.88 -7.71 8.77
N ASN A 17 0.23 -6.95 7.90
CA ASN A 17 -0.78 -7.44 6.97
C ASN A 17 -0.21 -7.37 5.56
N LEU A 18 -0.02 -8.53 4.90
CA LEU A 18 0.67 -8.63 3.63
C LEU A 18 -0.31 -8.87 2.51
N HIS A 19 -0.25 -8.05 1.48
CA HIS A 19 -1.12 -8.10 0.31
C HIS A 19 -0.32 -8.05 -1.00
N GLY A 20 -0.97 -8.48 -2.08
CA GLY A 20 -0.51 -8.24 -3.44
C GLY A 20 -1.33 -7.13 -4.08
N GLN A 21 -0.67 -6.10 -4.57
CA GLN A 21 -1.29 -4.96 -5.24
C GLN A 21 -1.46 -5.23 -6.74
N LYS A 22 -2.56 -4.74 -7.33
CA LYS A 22 -2.75 -4.73 -8.79
C LYS A 22 -1.69 -3.82 -9.47
N THR A 23 -1.36 -4.13 -10.72
CA THR A 23 -0.34 -3.43 -11.52
C THR A 23 -0.73 -2.03 -11.95
N ILE A 24 -2.00 -1.66 -11.78
CA ILE A 24 -2.57 -0.38 -12.21
C ILE A 24 -2.09 0.83 -11.42
N TYR A 25 -1.47 0.61 -10.27
CA TYR A 25 -1.13 1.69 -9.34
C TYR A 25 0.24 2.32 -9.62
N ALA A 26 0.24 3.65 -9.63
CA ALA A 26 1.41 4.51 -9.62
C ALA A 26 1.66 5.09 -8.22
N ALA A 27 2.89 5.47 -7.94
CA ALA A 27 3.26 6.22 -6.74
C ALA A 27 3.04 7.72 -6.96
N GLY A 28 1.84 8.20 -6.67
CA GLY A 28 1.38 9.55 -6.99
C GLY A 28 0.87 9.68 -8.44
N ILE A 29 0.25 10.81 -8.74
CA ILE A 29 -0.32 11.10 -10.07
C ILE A 29 0.78 11.13 -11.12
N LYS A 30 0.62 10.37 -12.21
CA LYS A 30 1.61 10.19 -13.28
C LYS A 30 2.99 9.75 -12.77
N GLY A 31 2.99 9.06 -11.62
CA GLY A 31 4.19 8.55 -11.00
C GLY A 31 4.73 7.29 -11.66
N LYS A 32 5.84 6.78 -11.12
CA LYS A 32 6.35 5.46 -11.48
C LYS A 32 5.43 4.36 -10.93
N PRO A 33 5.50 3.11 -11.41
CA PRO A 33 4.77 2.01 -10.81
C PRO A 33 5.00 1.95 -9.30
N ALA A 34 3.91 1.81 -8.54
CA ALA A 34 4.01 1.63 -7.10
C ALA A 34 4.47 0.21 -6.79
N THR A 35 5.79 0.02 -6.71
CA THR A 35 6.42 -1.28 -6.40
C THR A 35 6.07 -1.74 -4.99
N LEU A 36 5.97 -0.81 -4.06
CA LEU A 36 5.46 -1.05 -2.71
C LEU A 36 4.45 0.02 -2.35
N SER A 37 3.39 -0.38 -1.68
CA SER A 37 2.48 0.57 -1.04
C SER A 37 2.27 0.19 0.42
N PHE A 38 2.09 1.20 1.24
CA PHE A 38 1.86 1.05 2.67
C PHE A 38 0.46 1.53 3.04
N LEU A 39 -0.06 1.00 4.13
CA LEU A 39 -1.22 1.56 4.80
C LEU A 39 -1.07 1.43 6.31
N SER A 40 -1.32 2.54 7.00
CA SER A 40 -1.70 2.54 8.41
C SER A 40 -3.23 2.50 8.47
N PRO A 41 -3.85 1.34 8.68
CA PRO A 41 -5.30 1.20 8.62
C PRO A 41 -6.02 2.11 9.61
N ALA A 42 -7.23 2.55 9.25
CA ALA A 42 -8.03 3.37 10.13
C ALA A 42 -8.54 2.58 11.34
N ALA A 43 -8.72 3.25 12.47
CA ALA A 43 -9.31 2.66 13.67
C ALA A 43 -10.83 2.87 13.73
N ASP A 44 -11.33 3.86 13.02
CA ASP A 44 -12.72 4.32 13.00
C ASP A 44 -13.06 5.00 11.65
N ARG A 45 -14.35 5.35 11.46
CA ARG A 45 -14.86 6.00 10.24
C ARG A 45 -14.34 7.42 10.07
N GLU A 46 -14.02 8.09 11.14
CA GLU A 46 -13.48 9.45 11.18
C GLU A 46 -11.99 9.48 10.83
N ARG A 47 -11.38 8.29 10.67
CA ARG A 47 -9.93 8.12 10.39
C ARG A 47 -9.05 8.81 11.44
N SER A 48 -9.50 8.74 12.69
CA SER A 48 -8.84 9.40 13.81
C SER A 48 -7.38 9.01 13.94
N LEU A 49 -6.52 9.99 14.25
CA LEU A 49 -5.12 9.74 14.56
C LEU A 49 -4.99 9.21 16.00
N THR A 50 -5.27 7.93 16.18
CA THR A 50 -5.11 7.26 17.48
C THR A 50 -3.63 6.94 17.76
N PRO A 51 -3.23 6.74 19.03
CA PRO A 51 -1.89 6.28 19.37
C PRO A 51 -1.49 4.96 18.69
N THR A 52 -2.46 4.08 18.45
CA THR A 52 -2.30 2.81 17.72
C THR A 52 -1.93 3.07 16.27
N ARG A 53 -2.70 3.92 15.60
CA ARG A 53 -2.49 4.29 14.20
C ARG A 53 -1.17 5.05 14.02
N LEU A 54 -0.86 5.98 14.94
CA LEU A 54 0.41 6.70 14.90
C LEU A 54 1.62 5.75 14.95
N LYS A 55 1.59 4.72 15.81
CA LYS A 55 2.68 3.72 15.87
C LYS A 55 2.86 2.99 14.55
N ALA A 56 1.78 2.63 13.86
CA ALA A 56 1.86 2.00 12.53
C ALA A 56 2.48 2.95 11.50
N MET A 57 2.06 4.21 11.44
CA MET A 57 2.65 5.25 10.58
C MET A 57 4.15 5.42 10.84
N GLN A 58 4.56 5.48 12.09
CA GLN A 58 5.96 5.62 12.50
C GLN A 58 6.83 4.44 12.05
N ILE A 59 6.31 3.20 12.13
CA ILE A 59 7.03 2.00 11.65
C ILE A 59 7.12 2.02 10.13
N ILE A 60 6.04 2.39 9.43
CA ILE A 60 6.04 2.57 7.97
C ILE A 60 7.12 3.59 7.56
N LEU A 61 7.24 4.70 8.25
CA LEU A 61 8.27 5.71 7.97
C LEU A 61 9.69 5.19 8.17
N SER A 62 9.90 4.33 9.20
CA SER A 62 11.20 3.65 9.36
C SER A 62 11.55 2.78 8.17
N ILE A 63 10.56 2.05 7.63
CA ILE A 63 10.70 1.20 6.45
C ILE A 63 10.93 2.07 5.21
N ASN A 64 10.05 3.06 4.99
CA ASN A 64 10.11 3.96 3.84
C ASN A 64 11.46 4.66 3.71
N ARG A 65 12.03 5.15 4.81
CA ARG A 65 13.33 5.81 4.83
C ARG A 65 14.46 4.96 4.22
N ILE A 66 14.41 3.65 4.43
CA ILE A 66 15.43 2.73 3.90
C ILE A 66 15.10 2.35 2.45
N LEU A 67 13.84 1.99 2.17
CA LEU A 67 13.49 1.47 0.85
C LEU A 67 13.38 2.56 -0.22
N ALA A 68 13.03 3.78 0.13
CA ALA A 68 12.99 4.90 -0.81
C ALA A 68 14.37 5.21 -1.44
N THR A 69 15.46 4.84 -0.78
CA THR A 69 16.82 4.96 -1.37
C THR A 69 17.09 3.90 -2.45
N LYS A 70 16.40 2.77 -2.42
CA LYS A 70 16.56 1.64 -3.34
C LYS A 70 15.61 1.72 -4.52
N ILE A 71 14.38 2.14 -4.27
CA ILE A 71 13.31 2.29 -5.27
C ILE A 71 12.72 3.71 -5.22
N PRO A 72 13.51 4.73 -5.61
CA PRO A 72 13.08 6.12 -5.52
C PRO A 72 11.84 6.38 -6.40
N ASN A 73 10.84 7.05 -5.80
CA ASN A 73 9.56 7.38 -6.43
C ASN A 73 8.70 6.16 -6.84
N GLN A 74 8.88 5.01 -6.19
CA GLN A 74 8.12 3.79 -6.44
C GLN A 74 7.44 3.28 -5.16
N ILE A 75 7.37 4.11 -4.13
CA ILE A 75 6.67 3.82 -2.88
C ILE A 75 5.49 4.76 -2.75
N ALA A 76 4.33 4.19 -2.41
CA ALA A 76 3.10 4.93 -2.20
C ALA A 76 2.41 4.56 -0.89
N ARG A 77 1.32 5.24 -0.55
CA ARG A 77 0.38 4.84 0.48
C ARG A 77 -0.98 4.52 -0.12
N TYR A 78 -1.66 3.56 0.47
CA TYR A 78 -3.00 3.16 0.06
C TYR A 78 -4.07 4.03 0.73
N ASP A 79 -5.28 4.06 0.15
CA ASP A 79 -6.45 4.71 0.75
C ASP A 79 -6.79 4.10 2.11
N ASP A 80 -7.07 4.94 3.09
CA ASP A 80 -7.38 4.58 4.47
C ASP A 80 -8.88 4.63 4.81
N CYS A 81 -9.76 4.47 3.81
CA CYS A 81 -11.19 4.32 4.04
C CYS A 81 -11.48 3.16 5.00
N PHE A 82 -12.11 3.47 6.14
CA PHE A 82 -12.41 2.49 7.17
C PHE A 82 -13.41 1.43 6.70
N ASN A 83 -13.05 0.16 6.91
CA ASN A 83 -13.92 -0.99 6.69
C ASN A 83 -13.69 -2.05 7.78
N ILE A 84 -14.61 -2.17 8.74
CA ILE A 84 -14.51 -3.11 9.86
C ILE A 84 -14.35 -4.58 9.43
N ASN A 85 -14.73 -4.92 8.20
CA ASN A 85 -14.55 -6.27 7.64
C ASN A 85 -13.12 -6.50 7.12
N CYS A 86 -12.31 -5.45 7.00
CA CYS A 86 -10.88 -5.57 6.69
C CYS A 86 -10.09 -5.90 7.96
N VAL A 87 -9.18 -6.86 7.85
CA VAL A 87 -8.36 -7.32 8.99
C VAL A 87 -7.53 -6.19 9.58
N GLY A 88 -6.96 -5.33 8.72
CA GLY A 88 -6.14 -4.20 9.15
C GLY A 88 -6.90 -3.22 10.04
N ASP A 89 -8.07 -2.78 9.57
CA ASP A 89 -8.94 -1.85 10.29
C ASP A 89 -9.49 -2.48 11.58
N LEU A 90 -9.93 -3.74 11.50
CA LEU A 90 -10.39 -4.46 12.69
C LEU A 90 -9.30 -4.53 13.77
N PHE A 91 -8.07 -4.92 13.42
CA PHE A 91 -7.02 -5.05 14.42
C PHE A 91 -6.55 -3.70 14.95
N THR A 92 -6.54 -2.68 14.11
CA THR A 92 -6.25 -1.30 14.52
C THR A 92 -7.34 -0.77 15.47
N SER A 93 -8.62 -1.02 15.20
CA SER A 93 -9.73 -0.64 16.08
C SER A 93 -9.69 -1.37 17.44
N LEU A 94 -9.11 -2.57 17.48
CA LEU A 94 -8.87 -3.35 18.70
C LEU A 94 -7.59 -2.92 19.46
N GLY A 95 -6.91 -1.86 19.03
CA GLY A 95 -5.75 -1.29 19.71
C GLY A 95 -4.41 -1.90 19.31
N THR A 96 -4.32 -2.70 18.25
CA THR A 96 -3.06 -3.26 17.78
C THR A 96 -2.58 -2.52 16.54
N PRO A 97 -1.40 -1.85 16.58
CA PRO A 97 -0.78 -1.22 15.42
C PRO A 97 -0.59 -2.23 14.31
N THR A 98 -1.22 -1.99 13.17
CA THR A 98 -1.18 -2.87 12.01
C THR A 98 -0.51 -2.15 10.85
N ILE A 99 0.56 -2.74 10.32
CA ILE A 99 1.34 -2.25 9.19
C ILE A 99 0.92 -3.06 7.96
N LEU A 100 0.19 -2.45 7.04
CA LEU A 100 -0.18 -3.10 5.80
C LEU A 100 0.90 -2.84 4.75
N LEU A 101 1.34 -3.89 4.08
CA LEU A 101 2.33 -3.90 3.01
C LEU A 101 1.70 -4.49 1.76
N GLU A 102 1.68 -3.72 0.68
CA GLU A 102 1.23 -4.12 -0.63
C GLU A 102 2.43 -4.38 -1.55
N ALA A 103 2.54 -5.61 -2.05
CA ALA A 103 3.51 -5.98 -3.07
C ALA A 103 2.96 -5.61 -4.45
N GLY A 104 3.45 -4.53 -5.01
CA GLY A 104 3.04 -4.02 -6.33
C GLY A 104 3.93 -4.51 -7.47
N HIS A 105 3.91 -3.77 -8.56
CA HIS A 105 4.70 -4.05 -9.76
C HIS A 105 6.07 -3.35 -9.67
N SER A 106 7.13 -4.09 -9.99
CA SER A 106 8.45 -3.53 -10.24
C SER A 106 8.75 -3.63 -11.74
N PRO A 107 9.28 -2.58 -12.40
CA PRO A 107 9.67 -2.68 -13.80
C PRO A 107 10.59 -3.87 -14.04
N ASP A 108 10.38 -4.58 -15.15
CA ASP A 108 11.16 -5.76 -15.58
C ASP A 108 11.20 -6.93 -14.57
N ASP A 109 10.27 -6.97 -13.62
CA ASP A 109 10.19 -7.98 -12.54
C ASP A 109 8.92 -8.84 -12.68
N TYR A 110 8.74 -9.51 -13.80
CA TYR A 110 7.55 -10.33 -14.08
C TYR A 110 7.34 -11.43 -13.03
N ASN A 111 8.41 -12.07 -12.57
CA ASN A 111 8.38 -13.13 -11.56
C ASN A 111 8.26 -12.59 -10.13
N ARG A 112 8.27 -11.28 -9.93
CA ARG A 112 8.22 -10.61 -8.61
C ARG A 112 9.41 -10.90 -7.68
N ASP A 113 10.56 -11.34 -8.20
CA ASP A 113 11.74 -11.65 -7.41
C ASP A 113 12.29 -10.41 -6.67
N THR A 114 12.30 -9.26 -7.33
CA THR A 114 12.69 -7.98 -6.73
C THR A 114 11.70 -7.54 -5.69
N THR A 115 10.40 -7.61 -6.01
CA THR A 115 9.33 -7.23 -5.08
C THR A 115 9.33 -8.09 -3.82
N VAL A 116 9.54 -9.41 -3.95
CA VAL A 116 9.66 -10.34 -2.80
C VAL A 116 10.84 -9.96 -1.90
N LYS A 117 12.01 -9.63 -2.49
CA LYS A 117 13.18 -9.17 -1.73
C LYS A 117 12.90 -7.88 -0.97
N LEU A 118 12.21 -6.93 -1.60
CA LEU A 118 11.83 -5.65 -0.98
C LEU A 118 10.83 -5.84 0.17
N ILE A 119 9.82 -6.69 0.01
CA ILE A 119 8.86 -7.02 1.10
C ILE A 119 9.59 -7.66 2.28
N ARG A 120 10.49 -8.63 2.01
CA ARG A 120 11.31 -9.23 3.07
C ARG A 120 12.13 -8.17 3.81
N GLU A 121 12.75 -7.26 3.09
CA GLU A 121 13.53 -6.18 3.68
C GLU A 121 12.64 -5.20 4.47
N ALA A 122 11.43 -4.89 3.97
CA ALA A 122 10.46 -4.08 4.68
C ALA A 122 10.11 -4.69 6.05
N ILE A 123 9.78 -5.98 6.08
CA ILE A 123 9.45 -6.70 7.32
C ILE A 123 10.63 -6.67 8.29
N MET A 124 11.84 -7.01 7.82
CA MET A 124 13.03 -7.03 8.67
C MET A 124 13.39 -5.65 9.21
N THR A 125 13.21 -4.59 8.42
CA THR A 125 13.43 -3.21 8.85
C THR A 125 12.39 -2.79 9.88
N GLY A 126 11.12 -3.13 9.66
CA GLY A 126 10.04 -2.89 10.62
C GLY A 126 10.28 -3.59 11.95
N LEU A 127 10.64 -4.87 11.94
CA LEU A 127 10.96 -5.64 13.16
C LEU A 127 12.15 -5.04 13.92
N LYS A 128 13.23 -4.66 13.21
CA LYS A 128 14.38 -3.98 13.83
C LYS A 128 13.97 -2.65 14.45
N SER A 129 13.15 -1.87 13.74
CA SER A 129 12.67 -0.58 14.23
C SER A 129 11.79 -0.74 15.49
N ILE A 130 10.96 -1.76 15.55
CA ILE A 130 10.15 -2.10 16.75
C ILE A 130 11.07 -2.48 17.90
N TYR A 131 12.04 -3.37 17.67
CA TYR A 131 12.98 -3.82 18.69
C TYR A 131 13.81 -2.68 19.29
N ASN A 132 14.37 -1.82 18.42
CA ASN A 132 15.21 -0.69 18.84
C ASN A 132 14.39 0.54 19.29
N LYS A 133 13.07 0.55 19.05
CA LYS A 133 12.18 1.70 19.23
C LYS A 133 12.55 2.91 18.33
N ASP A 134 13.23 2.66 17.23
CA ASP A 134 13.67 3.71 16.28
C ASP A 134 12.51 4.45 15.62
N TYR A 135 11.33 3.82 15.55
CA TYR A 135 10.12 4.41 14.97
C TYR A 135 9.62 5.63 15.75
N LEU A 136 9.90 5.75 17.04
CA LEU A 136 9.39 6.82 17.90
C LEU A 136 9.84 8.23 17.49
N LYS A 137 10.86 8.35 16.66
CA LYS A 137 11.39 9.65 16.17
C LYS A 137 10.57 10.27 15.05
N PHE A 138 9.62 9.54 14.45
CA PHE A 138 8.81 10.02 13.34
C PHE A 138 7.47 10.58 13.80
N THR A 139 6.90 11.48 12.99
CA THR A 139 5.60 12.13 13.23
C THR A 139 4.57 11.75 12.16
N ALA A 140 3.29 11.96 12.45
CA ALA A 140 2.23 11.69 11.49
C ALA A 140 2.36 12.51 10.19
N ASP A 141 2.75 13.79 10.30
CA ASP A 141 2.91 14.67 9.14
C ASP A 141 3.89 14.11 8.11
N GLN A 142 4.94 13.43 8.56
CA GLN A 142 5.91 12.79 7.67
C GLN A 142 5.29 11.61 6.90
N TYR A 143 4.30 10.93 7.48
CA TYR A 143 3.58 9.84 6.79
C TYR A 143 2.76 10.38 5.62
N GLU A 144 2.13 11.53 5.78
CA GLU A 144 1.35 12.18 4.73
C GLU A 144 2.20 12.65 3.52
N LEU A 145 3.52 12.74 3.69
CA LEU A 145 4.44 13.04 2.58
C LEU A 145 4.68 11.85 1.64
N ILE A 146 4.33 10.62 2.05
CA ILE A 146 4.35 9.47 1.14
C ILE A 146 3.21 9.67 0.13
N PRO A 147 3.47 9.67 -1.19
CA PRO A 147 2.42 9.91 -2.19
C PRO A 147 1.32 8.84 -2.13
N GLU A 148 0.10 9.23 -2.40
CA GLU A 148 -1.01 8.28 -2.53
C GLU A 148 -0.89 7.46 -3.82
N ASN A 149 -1.44 6.25 -3.80
CA ASN A 149 -1.64 5.45 -5.00
C ASN A 149 -2.55 6.18 -5.99
N SER A 150 -2.17 6.18 -7.26
CA SER A 150 -3.00 6.64 -8.37
C SER A 150 -3.20 5.50 -9.37
N LYS A 151 -4.39 5.42 -9.98
CA LYS A 151 -4.70 4.41 -11.00
C LYS A 151 -4.29 4.93 -12.39
N ASP A 152 -3.01 4.92 -12.69
CA ASP A 152 -2.45 5.54 -13.88
C ASP A 152 -1.97 4.52 -14.94
N TYR A 153 -1.98 3.23 -14.61
CA TYR A 153 -1.54 2.18 -15.53
C TYR A 153 -2.70 1.31 -16.00
N VAL A 154 -2.59 0.85 -17.22
CA VAL A 154 -3.49 -0.13 -17.87
C VAL A 154 -2.66 -1.20 -18.54
N ASP A 155 -3.24 -2.36 -18.81
CA ASP A 155 -2.50 -3.50 -19.36
C ASP A 155 -2.20 -3.32 -20.85
N ILE A 156 -3.15 -2.76 -21.63
CA ILE A 156 -3.01 -2.53 -23.07
C ILE A 156 -3.59 -1.17 -23.45
N ILE A 157 -2.87 -0.45 -24.31
CA ILE A 157 -3.37 0.77 -24.96
C ILE A 157 -3.33 0.55 -26.48
N ILE A 158 -4.48 0.71 -27.14
CA ILE A 158 -4.60 0.71 -28.60
C ILE A 158 -4.91 2.13 -29.03
N GLN A 159 -4.05 2.71 -29.84
CA GLN A 159 -4.19 4.10 -30.29
C GLN A 159 -4.66 4.17 -31.75
N GLY A 160 -5.31 5.27 -32.12
CA GLY A 160 -5.76 5.53 -33.47
C GLY A 160 -6.92 4.63 -33.92
N VAL A 161 -7.75 4.16 -32.98
CA VAL A 161 -8.92 3.33 -33.29
C VAL A 161 -10.11 4.20 -33.67
N THR A 162 -10.97 3.66 -34.55
CA THR A 162 -12.31 4.20 -34.78
C THR A 162 -13.31 3.40 -33.98
N ILE A 163 -14.08 4.07 -33.13
CA ILE A 163 -15.13 3.46 -32.31
C ILE A 163 -16.48 3.80 -32.94
N GLU A 164 -17.28 2.76 -33.22
CA GLU A 164 -18.67 2.92 -33.63
C GLU A 164 -19.59 2.44 -32.49
N ASP A 165 -20.41 3.34 -31.98
CA ASP A 165 -21.37 3.05 -30.93
C ASP A 165 -22.71 3.75 -31.23
N ASN A 166 -23.80 2.96 -31.31
CA ASN A 166 -25.15 3.46 -31.56
C ASN A 166 -25.29 4.42 -32.74
N GLY A 167 -24.52 4.16 -33.83
CA GLY A 167 -24.49 5.00 -35.06
C GLY A 167 -23.66 6.28 -34.96
N GLN A 168 -22.98 6.49 -33.83
CA GLN A 168 -21.95 7.52 -33.70
C GLN A 168 -20.57 6.95 -34.00
N VAL A 169 -19.81 7.64 -34.85
CA VAL A 169 -18.45 7.24 -35.23
C VAL A 169 -17.47 8.23 -34.56
N LEU A 170 -16.59 7.72 -33.71
CA LEU A 170 -15.51 8.47 -33.09
C LEU A 170 -14.17 8.01 -33.66
N GLU A 171 -13.54 8.86 -34.48
CA GLU A 171 -12.24 8.55 -35.07
C GLU A 171 -11.07 8.96 -34.16
N ASN A 172 -9.91 8.32 -34.39
CA ASN A 172 -8.64 8.61 -33.73
C ASN A 172 -8.71 8.58 -32.20
N GLN A 173 -9.43 7.59 -31.65
CA GLN A 173 -9.57 7.37 -30.24
C GLN A 173 -8.44 6.50 -29.66
N SER A 174 -8.30 6.50 -28.35
CA SER A 174 -7.46 5.53 -27.62
C SER A 174 -8.35 4.62 -26.80
N LEU A 175 -8.14 3.31 -26.93
CA LEU A 175 -8.80 2.28 -26.14
C LEU A 175 -7.82 1.75 -25.09
N ALA A 176 -8.22 1.80 -23.83
CA ALA A 176 -7.46 1.24 -22.72
C ALA A 176 -8.14 -0.04 -22.22
N ILE A 177 -7.37 -1.11 -22.08
CA ILE A 177 -7.84 -2.41 -21.59
C ILE A 177 -7.10 -2.71 -20.29
N GLN A 178 -7.85 -3.12 -19.29
CA GLN A 178 -7.34 -3.55 -17.99
C GLN A 178 -7.90 -4.93 -17.66
N TYR A 179 -7.03 -5.85 -17.23
CA TYR A 179 -7.42 -7.16 -16.74
C TYR A 179 -7.91 -7.09 -15.28
N ASP A 180 -8.89 -7.91 -14.96
CA ASP A 180 -9.41 -8.07 -13.59
C ASP A 180 -8.52 -8.97 -12.71
#